data_df90ad48d0fb3a9637047a76cd3866db
#
_entry.id   df90ad48d0fb3a9637047a76cd3866db
#
_cell.length_a   1.000
_cell.length_b   1.000
_cell.length_c   1.000
_cell.angle_alpha   90.00
_cell.angle_beta   90.00
_cell.angle_gamma   90.00
#
_symmetry.space_group_name_H-M   'P 1'
#
loop_
_entity.id
_entity.type
_entity.pdbx_description
1 polymer ?
#
loop_
_entity_poly.entity_id
_entity_poly.type
_entity_poly.pdbx_seq_one_letter_code
_entity_poly.pdbx_strand_id
1 'polypeptide(L)'
;MKKLIFPLLLAACATTETKPVVETPKVVAQLPVEQVVARPTKQSVPYVALPAVEPMKLVVIPVANKPIVSVRLVFRTGSVDDPRGKEGLTALTTRVLLEGGTKSLDSAQLAEALYPMAADVNSDTDKEFTTIAARVPRERLPRFLEIFSEMLLAPRFDEKEFARLKSEQLSTIRTRLRQENDEELSKIALDALLAEGHPYRHFNGGTEEGVTAVTLDDVRAHWKNVFTQDRLIIGLAGGVDDALAQQVKTTLSALPAKGMARAPLPTAPGPMGQVIIVKRDTASTAGNFGFTTTARRDSADFVDLFIALSYLGEHRQEHGVLFHELRDRRGLNYGTYSYAQHFRQDGFESIPRANILRSQQDVTFWLRPVPAKNAVYATRGILYFLERLRSAPPPPENFETARGFLMGATRTWVMTDQRKLGWAIDDVINGTPDFLGGVRKRLETITPADAQAVVRKYVALENINYAYVTKDADALAAALKSGAPSPITYASPKSEELLRDDSAISTVPLPLVADQIRVIDANDVMKR
;
A
#
# COMPACT_ATOMS: atom_id res chain seq x y z
N MET A 1 -9.20 51.13 37.89
CA MET A 1 -10.12 52.21 37.60
C MET A 1 -10.31 52.32 36.08
N LYS A 2 -11.56 52.48 35.66
CA LYS A 2 -12.10 52.75 34.33
C LYS A 2 -11.98 51.64 33.27
N LYS A 3 -13.12 50.92 33.15
CA LYS A 3 -13.57 50.13 32.02
C LYS A 3 -13.88 51.03 30.85
N LEU A 4 -13.41 50.70 29.65
CA LEU A 4 -13.97 51.25 28.41
C LEU A 4 -14.63 50.10 27.65
N ILE A 5 -15.94 50.19 27.50
CA ILE A 5 -16.78 49.34 26.69
C ILE A 5 -16.95 50.05 25.34
N PHE A 6 -16.64 49.37 24.23
CA PHE A 6 -16.98 49.81 22.88
C PHE A 6 -18.12 48.92 22.35
N PRO A 7 -19.20 49.47 21.83
CA PRO A 7 -20.22 48.69 21.18
C PRO A 7 -19.90 48.47 19.71
N LEU A 8 -19.97 47.19 19.27
CA LEU A 8 -19.95 46.82 17.85
C LEU A 8 -21.34 47.08 17.25
N LEU A 9 -21.42 47.98 16.29
CA LEU A 9 -22.56 48.14 15.40
C LEU A 9 -22.52 47.04 14.32
N LEU A 10 -23.49 46.14 14.30
CA LEU A 10 -23.79 45.25 13.20
C LEU A 10 -24.58 46.02 12.13
N ALA A 11 -23.96 46.26 10.99
CA ALA A 11 -24.64 46.67 9.77
C ALA A 11 -24.88 45.41 8.91
N ALA A 12 -26.14 44.97 8.84
CA ALA A 12 -26.56 43.92 7.92
C ALA A 12 -26.78 44.55 6.53
N CYS A 13 -25.90 44.27 5.57
CA CYS A 13 -26.21 44.44 4.15
C CYS A 13 -26.63 43.11 3.57
N ALA A 14 -27.92 42.93 3.34
CA ALA A 14 -28.45 41.84 2.55
C ALA A 14 -28.27 42.18 1.06
N THR A 15 -27.31 41.55 0.40
CA THR A 15 -27.26 41.46 -1.06
C THR A 15 -27.68 40.07 -1.46
N THR A 16 -28.86 39.95 -2.05
CA THR A 16 -29.34 38.73 -2.73
C THR A 16 -28.58 38.58 -4.05
N GLU A 17 -27.50 37.84 -4.05
CA GLU A 17 -26.91 37.31 -5.29
C GLU A 17 -27.66 36.04 -5.69
N THR A 18 -28.38 36.10 -6.80
CA THR A 18 -28.93 34.96 -7.50
C THR A 18 -27.77 34.21 -8.16
N LYS A 19 -27.41 33.06 -7.59
CA LYS A 19 -26.46 32.13 -8.23
C LYS A 19 -27.08 31.58 -9.52
N PRO A 20 -26.28 31.44 -10.60
CA PRO A 20 -26.75 30.83 -11.84
C PRO A 20 -27.15 29.37 -11.60
N VAL A 21 -28.31 29.01 -12.12
CA VAL A 21 -28.82 27.63 -12.16
C VAL A 21 -27.88 26.83 -13.04
N VAL A 22 -27.10 25.95 -12.46
CA VAL A 22 -26.28 24.98 -13.21
C VAL A 22 -27.23 23.92 -13.78
N GLU A 23 -27.34 23.86 -15.10
CA GLU A 23 -28.11 22.81 -15.79
C GLU A 23 -27.59 21.44 -15.38
N THR A 24 -28.49 20.61 -14.87
CA THR A 24 -28.23 19.22 -14.51
C THR A 24 -27.82 18.40 -15.72
N PRO A 25 -26.75 17.62 -15.67
CA PRO A 25 -26.41 16.68 -16.76
C PRO A 25 -27.52 15.64 -16.91
N LYS A 26 -27.94 15.43 -18.14
CA LYS A 26 -28.96 14.46 -18.55
C LYS A 26 -28.63 13.05 -18.03
N VAL A 27 -29.66 12.43 -17.47
CA VAL A 27 -29.86 11.02 -17.16
C VAL A 27 -28.72 10.09 -17.56
N VAL A 28 -28.05 9.53 -16.56
CA VAL A 28 -27.17 8.37 -16.71
C VAL A 28 -28.03 7.20 -17.19
N ALA A 29 -27.70 6.65 -18.36
CA ALA A 29 -28.34 5.44 -18.87
C ALA A 29 -28.26 4.33 -17.82
N GLN A 30 -29.39 3.62 -17.62
CA GLN A 30 -29.41 2.42 -16.80
C GLN A 30 -28.32 1.47 -17.31
N LEU A 31 -27.46 1.00 -16.40
CA LEU A 31 -26.44 0.02 -16.73
C LEU A 31 -27.13 -1.20 -17.36
N PRO A 32 -26.66 -1.70 -18.50
CA PRO A 32 -27.26 -2.87 -19.13
C PRO A 32 -27.15 -4.06 -18.19
N VAL A 33 -28.28 -4.70 -17.91
CA VAL A 33 -28.31 -5.98 -17.20
C VAL A 33 -27.80 -7.04 -18.17
N GLU A 34 -26.49 -7.26 -18.22
CA GLU A 34 -25.93 -8.38 -18.97
C GLU A 34 -26.41 -9.70 -18.37
N GLN A 35 -26.89 -10.58 -19.24
CA GLN A 35 -27.24 -11.95 -18.86
C GLN A 35 -26.02 -12.62 -18.23
N VAL A 36 -26.21 -13.26 -17.08
CA VAL A 36 -25.16 -14.01 -16.35
C VAL A 36 -24.70 -15.17 -17.24
N VAL A 37 -23.71 -14.95 -18.06
CA VAL A 37 -22.93 -16.02 -18.68
C VAL A 37 -22.04 -16.61 -17.59
N ALA A 38 -21.97 -17.94 -17.52
CA ALA A 38 -21.06 -18.62 -16.58
C ALA A 38 -19.63 -18.11 -16.81
N ARG A 39 -19.09 -17.37 -15.83
CA ARG A 39 -17.78 -16.70 -15.93
C ARG A 39 -16.69 -17.62 -15.41
N PRO A 40 -15.47 -17.59 -16.00
CA PRO A 40 -14.35 -18.28 -15.40
C PRO A 40 -14.07 -17.71 -14.01
N THR A 41 -13.77 -18.58 -13.04
CA THR A 41 -13.44 -18.18 -11.66
C THR A 41 -11.99 -17.76 -11.50
N LYS A 42 -11.16 -17.98 -12.51
CA LYS A 42 -9.72 -17.64 -12.51
C LYS A 42 -9.25 -17.24 -13.91
N GLN A 43 -8.43 -16.20 -13.96
CA GLN A 43 -7.68 -15.79 -15.13
C GLN A 43 -6.22 -15.62 -14.74
N SER A 44 -5.33 -16.43 -15.29
CA SER A 44 -3.89 -16.31 -14.97
C SER A 44 -3.33 -14.97 -15.46
N VAL A 45 -2.50 -14.34 -14.61
CA VAL A 45 -1.80 -13.10 -14.95
C VAL A 45 -0.32 -13.43 -15.17
N PRO A 46 0.23 -13.26 -16.38
CA PRO A 46 1.60 -13.61 -16.70
C PRO A 46 2.61 -12.93 -15.75
N TYR A 47 3.58 -13.69 -15.30
CA TYR A 47 4.70 -13.14 -14.56
C TYR A 47 5.63 -12.36 -15.50
N VAL A 48 5.95 -11.12 -15.12
CA VAL A 48 6.93 -10.29 -15.80
C VAL A 48 7.95 -9.83 -14.76
N ALA A 49 9.18 -10.32 -14.86
CA ALA A 49 10.24 -9.95 -13.93
C ALA A 49 10.53 -8.45 -13.94
N LEU A 50 10.88 -7.89 -12.79
CA LEU A 50 11.46 -6.56 -12.72
C LEU A 50 12.83 -6.54 -13.42
N PRO A 51 13.24 -5.41 -14.03
CA PRO A 51 14.55 -5.27 -14.66
C PRO A 51 15.70 -5.75 -13.77
N ALA A 52 16.74 -6.28 -14.39
CA ALA A 52 17.96 -6.60 -13.67
C ALA A 52 18.70 -5.30 -13.29
N VAL A 53 19.20 -5.26 -12.06
CA VAL A 53 20.04 -4.16 -11.57
C VAL A 53 21.44 -4.73 -11.32
N GLU A 54 22.48 -3.96 -11.67
CA GLU A 54 23.86 -4.40 -11.41
C GLU A 54 24.13 -4.55 -9.91
N PRO A 55 24.93 -5.53 -9.48
CA PRO A 55 25.28 -5.72 -8.08
C PRO A 55 25.89 -4.48 -7.45
N MET A 56 25.45 -4.17 -6.22
CA MET A 56 25.94 -3.02 -5.45
C MET A 56 25.84 -1.68 -6.21
N LYS A 57 24.76 -1.49 -7.00
CA LYS A 57 24.46 -0.24 -7.70
C LYS A 57 24.44 0.91 -6.71
N LEU A 58 25.23 1.96 -6.98
CA LEU A 58 25.21 3.21 -6.22
C LEU A 58 24.16 4.17 -6.80
N VAL A 59 23.34 4.73 -5.90
CA VAL A 59 22.43 5.84 -6.16
C VAL A 59 22.80 6.95 -5.18
N VAL A 60 23.43 8.03 -5.68
CA VAL A 60 23.96 9.12 -4.84
C VAL A 60 23.28 10.43 -5.19
N ILE A 61 22.76 11.12 -4.17
CA ILE A 61 22.10 12.42 -4.28
C ILE A 61 22.81 13.40 -3.34
N PRO A 62 23.92 14.01 -3.75
CA PRO A 62 24.64 14.96 -2.93
C PRO A 62 23.84 16.27 -2.79
N VAL A 63 23.80 16.79 -1.56
CA VAL A 63 23.20 18.09 -1.24
C VAL A 63 24.23 18.91 -0.50
N ALA A 64 24.65 20.01 -1.12
CA ALA A 64 25.68 20.87 -0.55
C ALA A 64 25.30 21.41 0.83
N ASN A 65 26.25 21.42 1.75
CA ASN A 65 26.11 21.94 3.12
C ASN A 65 24.98 21.28 3.97
N LYS A 66 24.55 20.09 3.60
CA LYS A 66 23.55 19.34 4.37
C LYS A 66 24.23 18.68 5.58
N PRO A 67 23.75 18.94 6.82
CA PRO A 67 24.34 18.35 8.02
C PRO A 67 23.89 16.90 8.27
N ILE A 68 22.97 16.38 7.47
CA ILE A 68 22.39 15.04 7.62
C ILE A 68 22.78 14.17 6.43
N VAL A 69 23.08 12.91 6.71
CA VAL A 69 23.27 11.85 5.71
C VAL A 69 22.13 10.85 5.84
N SER A 70 21.51 10.54 4.73
CA SER A 70 20.54 9.45 4.58
C SER A 70 21.21 8.28 3.87
N VAL A 71 21.14 7.09 4.47
CA VAL A 71 21.60 5.83 3.90
C VAL A 71 20.38 4.97 3.64
N ARG A 72 20.32 4.31 2.48
CA ARG A 72 19.26 3.37 2.14
C ARG A 72 19.85 2.16 1.41
N LEU A 73 19.78 1.01 2.07
CA LEU A 73 20.18 -0.26 1.49
C LEU A 73 18.93 -1.01 1.08
N VAL A 74 18.82 -1.35 -0.20
CA VAL A 74 17.68 -2.10 -0.72
C VAL A 74 18.19 -3.44 -1.23
N PHE A 75 17.81 -4.49 -0.54
CA PHE A 75 18.13 -5.86 -0.92
C PHE A 75 16.97 -6.45 -1.72
N ARG A 76 17.26 -7.07 -2.86
CA ARG A 76 16.28 -7.80 -3.67
C ARG A 76 15.99 -9.17 -3.01
N THR A 77 15.46 -9.07 -1.80
CA THR A 77 14.98 -10.18 -0.99
C THR A 77 13.76 -9.74 -0.17
N GLY A 78 12.83 -10.64 0.05
CA GLY A 78 11.60 -10.34 0.78
C GLY A 78 10.90 -11.63 1.17
N SER A 79 9.62 -11.54 1.52
CA SER A 79 8.86 -12.70 1.99
C SER A 79 8.76 -13.83 0.95
N VAL A 80 8.94 -13.56 -0.34
CA VAL A 80 9.01 -14.61 -1.38
C VAL A 80 10.25 -15.52 -1.27
N ASP A 81 11.27 -15.10 -0.54
CA ASP A 81 12.46 -15.90 -0.27
C ASP A 81 12.32 -16.75 1.02
N ASP A 82 11.21 -16.64 1.72
CA ASP A 82 10.93 -17.47 2.89
C ASP A 82 10.75 -18.94 2.47
N PRO A 83 11.47 -19.88 3.07
CA PRO A 83 11.23 -21.29 2.81
C PRO A 83 9.83 -21.70 3.25
N ARG A 84 9.20 -22.61 2.50
CA ARG A 84 7.90 -23.15 2.86
C ARG A 84 7.91 -23.74 4.28
N GLY A 85 6.94 -23.34 5.11
CA GLY A 85 6.84 -23.71 6.52
C GLY A 85 7.71 -22.86 7.45
N LYS A 86 8.38 -21.83 6.91
CA LYS A 86 9.15 -20.83 7.67
C LYS A 86 8.82 -19.41 7.19
N GLU A 87 7.57 -19.19 6.80
CA GLU A 87 7.06 -17.91 6.36
C GLU A 87 7.24 -16.87 7.47
N GLY A 88 7.92 -15.77 7.16
CA GLY A 88 8.33 -14.70 8.09
C GLY A 88 9.82 -14.72 8.45
N LEU A 89 10.60 -15.67 7.90
CA LEU A 89 12.03 -15.79 8.17
C LEU A 89 12.81 -14.55 7.70
N THR A 90 12.50 -13.98 6.53
CA THR A 90 13.19 -12.79 6.01
C THR A 90 12.97 -11.58 6.92
N ALA A 91 11.73 -11.35 7.34
CA ALA A 91 11.39 -10.26 8.26
C ALA A 91 12.08 -10.43 9.62
N LEU A 92 12.05 -11.64 10.19
CA LEU A 92 12.72 -11.92 11.47
C LEU A 92 14.24 -11.79 11.35
N THR A 93 14.84 -12.29 10.26
CA THR A 93 16.27 -12.13 10.00
C THR A 93 16.67 -10.66 9.97
N THR A 94 15.92 -9.83 9.24
CA THR A 94 16.18 -8.39 9.16
C THR A 94 16.15 -7.73 10.56
N ARG A 95 15.17 -8.07 11.38
CA ARG A 95 15.09 -7.57 12.75
C ARG A 95 16.25 -8.04 13.60
N VAL A 96 16.65 -9.29 13.51
CA VAL A 96 17.81 -9.84 14.26
C VAL A 96 19.09 -9.10 13.88
N LEU A 97 19.29 -8.76 12.59
CA LEU A 97 20.45 -7.98 12.15
C LEU A 97 20.48 -6.58 12.78
N LEU A 98 19.33 -5.91 12.90
CA LEU A 98 19.24 -4.51 13.31
C LEU A 98 19.06 -4.32 14.81
N GLU A 99 18.43 -5.27 15.50
CA GLU A 99 18.02 -5.14 16.91
C GLU A 99 18.75 -6.14 17.83
N GLY A 100 19.29 -7.24 17.27
CA GLY A 100 19.86 -8.36 18.03
C GLY A 100 21.29 -8.16 18.53
N GLY A 101 21.88 -7.00 18.28
CA GLY A 101 23.27 -6.68 18.62
C GLY A 101 24.27 -7.07 17.52
N THR A 102 25.53 -6.64 17.72
CA THR A 102 26.66 -6.90 16.84
C THR A 102 27.69 -7.77 17.54
N LYS A 103 28.73 -8.19 16.83
CA LYS A 103 29.84 -8.95 17.44
C LYS A 103 30.44 -8.21 18.67
N SER A 104 30.57 -6.89 18.58
CA SER A 104 31.18 -6.06 19.63
C SER A 104 30.19 -5.51 20.65
N LEU A 105 28.91 -5.35 20.31
CA LEU A 105 27.88 -4.73 21.15
C LEU A 105 26.71 -5.69 21.35
N ASP A 106 26.22 -5.86 22.56
CA ASP A 106 24.91 -6.48 22.77
C ASP A 106 23.78 -5.50 22.38
N SER A 107 22.52 -5.95 22.44
CA SER A 107 21.37 -5.15 22.00
C SER A 107 21.20 -3.85 22.81
N ALA A 108 21.44 -3.88 24.12
CA ALA A 108 21.38 -2.71 24.98
C ALA A 108 22.49 -1.72 24.66
N GLN A 109 23.74 -2.21 24.56
CA GLN A 109 24.91 -1.41 24.19
C GLN A 109 24.76 -0.81 22.78
N LEU A 110 24.15 -1.55 21.83
CA LEU A 110 23.85 -1.05 20.50
C LEU A 110 22.86 0.13 20.55
N ALA A 111 21.79 0.01 21.31
CA ALA A 111 20.84 1.10 21.51
C ALA A 111 21.49 2.31 22.18
N GLU A 112 22.30 2.10 23.24
CA GLU A 112 23.06 3.15 23.94
C GLU A 112 24.08 3.84 23.02
N ALA A 113 24.69 3.11 22.08
CA ALA A 113 25.66 3.68 21.14
C ALA A 113 24.98 4.53 20.05
N LEU A 114 23.80 4.12 19.56
CA LEU A 114 23.07 4.83 18.51
C LEU A 114 22.31 6.07 19.03
N TYR A 115 21.80 6.02 20.25
CA TYR A 115 20.97 7.09 20.81
C TYR A 115 21.64 8.47 20.82
N PRO A 116 22.88 8.67 21.35
CA PRO A 116 23.53 9.98 21.36
C PRO A 116 23.97 10.47 19.96
N MET A 117 23.92 9.59 18.96
CA MET A 117 24.19 9.98 17.56
C MET A 117 22.97 10.60 16.89
N ALA A 118 21.79 10.60 17.54
CA ALA A 118 20.51 10.92 16.91
C ALA A 118 20.32 10.14 15.59
N ALA A 119 20.85 8.93 15.54
CA ALA A 119 20.74 8.04 14.39
C ALA A 119 19.40 7.32 14.44
N ASP A 120 18.68 7.33 13.32
CA ASP A 120 17.45 6.58 13.12
C ASP A 120 17.74 5.44 12.13
N VAL A 121 17.48 4.20 12.55
CA VAL A 121 17.65 3.01 11.71
C VAL A 121 16.34 2.25 11.71
N ASN A 122 15.78 2.04 10.52
CA ASN A 122 14.55 1.29 10.36
C ASN A 122 14.65 0.32 9.18
N SER A 123 13.78 -0.66 9.14
CA SER A 123 13.69 -1.61 8.05
C SER A 123 12.25 -1.88 7.64
N ASP A 124 12.10 -2.29 6.42
CA ASP A 124 10.85 -2.73 5.84
C ASP A 124 11.08 -3.93 4.92
N THR A 125 10.37 -5.02 5.18
CA THR A 125 10.38 -6.22 4.35
C THR A 125 9.03 -6.33 3.64
N ASP A 126 9.05 -6.24 2.30
CA ASP A 126 7.89 -6.52 1.46
C ASP A 126 8.04 -7.87 0.75
N LYS A 127 7.27 -8.11 -0.32
CA LYS A 127 7.29 -9.39 -1.04
C LYS A 127 8.65 -9.70 -1.64
N GLU A 128 9.26 -8.75 -2.38
CA GLU A 128 10.48 -8.99 -3.13
C GLU A 128 11.68 -8.17 -2.66
N PHE A 129 11.46 -7.15 -1.84
CA PHE A 129 12.50 -6.24 -1.39
C PHE A 129 12.48 -6.06 0.12
N THR A 130 13.70 -5.95 0.68
CA THR A 130 13.93 -5.52 2.05
C THR A 130 14.73 -4.22 2.01
N THR A 131 14.18 -3.18 2.60
CA THR A 131 14.83 -1.87 2.72
C THR A 131 15.35 -1.70 4.15
N ILE A 132 16.61 -1.32 4.29
CA ILE A 132 17.19 -0.84 5.54
C ILE A 132 17.53 0.63 5.31
N ALA A 133 16.89 1.51 6.07
CA ALA A 133 17.07 2.96 5.94
C ALA A 133 17.65 3.53 7.23
N ALA A 134 18.60 4.43 7.09
CA ALA A 134 19.18 5.13 8.21
C ALA A 134 19.34 6.62 7.93
N ARG A 135 19.32 7.41 8.99
CA ARG A 135 19.57 8.84 8.95
C ARG A 135 20.44 9.22 10.13
N VAL A 136 21.51 9.99 9.87
CA VAL A 136 22.48 10.36 10.89
C VAL A 136 23.07 11.73 10.59
N PRO A 137 23.41 12.57 11.61
CA PRO A 137 24.23 13.76 11.44
C PRO A 137 25.61 13.43 10.83
N ARG A 138 26.07 14.26 9.86
CA ARG A 138 27.31 14.01 9.14
C ARG A 138 28.53 13.88 10.06
N GLU A 139 28.58 14.64 11.13
CA GLU A 139 29.66 14.60 12.13
C GLU A 139 29.73 13.26 12.90
N ARG A 140 28.62 12.54 12.98
CA ARG A 140 28.52 11.22 13.64
C ARG A 140 28.70 10.05 12.67
N LEU A 141 28.71 10.35 11.37
CA LEU A 141 28.70 9.33 10.34
C LEU A 141 29.85 8.32 10.41
N PRO A 142 31.12 8.67 10.68
CA PRO A 142 32.20 7.68 10.75
C PRO A 142 31.92 6.59 11.79
N ARG A 143 31.58 6.98 13.01
CA ARG A 143 31.26 6.02 14.09
C ARG A 143 29.96 5.26 13.81
N PHE A 144 28.97 5.95 13.24
CA PHE A 144 27.72 5.30 12.82
C PHE A 144 27.98 4.20 11.78
N LEU A 145 28.78 4.46 10.73
CA LEU A 145 29.09 3.48 9.69
C LEU A 145 29.84 2.26 10.24
N GLU A 146 30.72 2.42 11.22
CA GLU A 146 31.36 1.30 11.88
C GLU A 146 30.32 0.36 12.52
N ILE A 147 29.40 0.91 13.32
CA ILE A 147 28.35 0.14 13.99
C ILE A 147 27.36 -0.43 12.95
N PHE A 148 26.88 0.40 12.03
CA PHE A 148 25.89 0.01 11.01
C PHE A 148 26.41 -1.10 10.09
N SER A 149 27.69 -1.03 9.70
CA SER A 149 28.30 -2.11 8.94
C SER A 149 28.45 -3.38 9.78
N GLU A 150 28.80 -3.28 11.06
CA GLU A 150 28.91 -4.45 11.94
C GLU A 150 27.56 -5.15 12.14
N MET A 151 26.43 -4.40 12.19
CA MET A 151 25.07 -4.97 12.25
C MET A 151 24.81 -5.91 11.05
N LEU A 152 25.34 -5.57 9.88
CA LEU A 152 25.11 -6.33 8.65
C LEU A 152 26.16 -7.42 8.40
N LEU A 153 27.43 -7.14 8.75
CA LEU A 153 28.58 -7.99 8.42
C LEU A 153 28.95 -8.96 9.53
N ALA A 154 28.67 -8.62 10.77
CA ALA A 154 29.02 -9.40 11.95
C ALA A 154 27.92 -9.32 13.04
N PRO A 155 26.67 -9.71 12.72
CA PRO A 155 25.59 -9.75 13.69
C PRO A 155 25.89 -10.77 14.80
N ARG A 156 25.41 -10.47 16.02
CA ARG A 156 25.70 -11.27 17.20
C ARG A 156 24.98 -12.62 17.20
N PHE A 157 23.76 -12.68 16.67
CA PHE A 157 22.89 -13.85 16.70
C PHE A 157 22.69 -14.41 18.11
N ASP A 158 22.37 -13.50 19.04
CA ASP A 158 22.10 -13.82 20.44
C ASP A 158 20.78 -14.59 20.57
N GLU A 159 20.78 -15.72 21.31
CA GLU A 159 19.60 -16.59 21.46
C GLU A 159 18.46 -15.90 22.20
N LYS A 160 18.78 -15.10 23.22
CA LYS A 160 17.76 -14.39 24.01
C LYS A 160 17.09 -13.30 23.18
N GLU A 161 17.88 -12.53 22.42
CA GLU A 161 17.32 -11.49 21.52
C GLU A 161 16.53 -12.10 20.36
N PHE A 162 17.01 -13.20 19.78
CA PHE A 162 16.24 -13.96 18.80
C PHE A 162 14.88 -14.40 19.36
N ALA A 163 14.86 -14.98 20.57
CA ALA A 163 13.61 -15.43 21.19
C ALA A 163 12.65 -14.25 21.46
N ARG A 164 13.17 -13.09 21.91
CA ARG A 164 12.40 -11.87 22.12
C ARG A 164 11.78 -11.37 20.81
N LEU A 165 12.59 -11.20 19.77
CA LEU A 165 12.14 -10.68 18.47
C LEU A 165 11.14 -11.62 17.78
N LYS A 166 11.35 -12.94 17.89
CA LYS A 166 10.42 -13.97 17.41
C LYS A 166 9.07 -13.87 18.15
N SER A 167 9.10 -13.72 19.47
CA SER A 167 7.89 -13.55 20.30
C SER A 167 7.12 -12.30 19.93
N GLU A 168 7.79 -11.17 19.68
CA GLU A 168 7.16 -9.93 19.24
C GLU A 168 6.53 -10.04 17.84
N GLN A 169 7.19 -10.75 16.92
CA GLN A 169 6.63 -11.01 15.58
C GLN A 169 5.38 -11.87 15.66
N LEU A 170 5.38 -12.92 16.50
CA LEU A 170 4.19 -13.73 16.79
C LEU A 170 3.07 -12.91 17.46
N SER A 171 3.41 -12.03 18.40
CA SER A 171 2.44 -11.13 19.04
C SER A 171 1.82 -10.16 18.02
N THR A 172 2.60 -9.66 17.05
CA THR A 172 2.08 -8.84 15.96
C THR A 172 1.02 -9.60 15.16
N ILE A 173 1.28 -10.85 14.80
CA ILE A 173 0.32 -11.70 14.06
C ILE A 173 -0.91 -11.99 14.91
N ARG A 174 -0.71 -12.49 16.14
CA ARG A 174 -1.79 -13.01 16.99
C ARG A 174 -2.70 -11.92 17.53
N THR A 175 -2.13 -10.79 17.92
CA THR A 175 -2.83 -9.71 18.62
C THR A 175 -3.06 -8.51 17.72
N ARG A 176 -2.01 -7.81 17.31
CA ARG A 176 -2.18 -6.54 16.58
C ARG A 176 -2.94 -6.68 15.26
N LEU A 177 -2.69 -7.74 14.50
CA LEU A 177 -3.35 -7.93 13.20
C LEU A 177 -4.69 -8.65 13.36
N ARG A 178 -4.72 -9.81 14.02
CA ARG A 178 -5.95 -10.61 14.11
C ARG A 178 -7.01 -10.01 15.02
N GLN A 179 -6.62 -9.34 16.12
CA GLN A 179 -7.56 -8.90 17.15
C GLN A 179 -7.82 -7.40 17.17
N GLU A 180 -6.90 -6.57 16.67
CA GLU A 180 -6.98 -5.12 16.84
C GLU A 180 -7.08 -4.32 15.54
N ASN A 181 -6.83 -4.91 14.37
CA ASN A 181 -6.75 -4.16 13.11
C ASN A 181 -7.55 -4.79 11.97
N ASP A 182 -8.86 -4.47 11.91
CA ASP A 182 -9.77 -4.96 10.87
C ASP A 182 -9.35 -4.55 9.46
N GLU A 183 -8.84 -3.32 9.32
CA GLU A 183 -8.46 -2.77 8.03
C GLU A 183 -7.26 -3.53 7.45
N GLU A 184 -6.21 -3.75 8.25
CA GLU A 184 -5.04 -4.49 7.81
C GLU A 184 -5.33 -5.99 7.62
N LEU A 185 -6.18 -6.56 8.49
CA LEU A 185 -6.60 -7.96 8.37
C LEU A 185 -7.37 -8.19 7.05
N SER A 186 -8.20 -7.23 6.61
CA SER A 186 -8.90 -7.32 5.33
C SER A 186 -7.95 -7.26 4.12
N LYS A 187 -6.88 -6.45 4.20
CA LYS A 187 -5.83 -6.39 3.16
C LYS A 187 -5.07 -7.71 3.06
N ILE A 188 -4.64 -8.24 4.21
CA ILE A 188 -3.94 -9.54 4.27
C ILE A 188 -4.83 -10.68 3.72
N ALA A 189 -6.13 -10.66 4.04
CA ALA A 189 -7.07 -11.63 3.52
C ALA A 189 -7.24 -11.50 1.99
N LEU A 190 -7.26 -10.28 1.45
CA LEU A 190 -7.29 -10.05 0.01
C LEU A 190 -5.99 -10.53 -0.66
N ASP A 191 -4.82 -10.19 -0.12
CA ASP A 191 -3.52 -10.65 -0.65
C ASP A 191 -3.48 -12.19 -0.71
N ALA A 192 -3.95 -12.85 0.36
CA ALA A 192 -4.01 -14.31 0.42
C ALA A 192 -4.97 -14.91 -0.62
N LEU A 193 -6.08 -14.23 -0.89
CA LEU A 193 -7.05 -14.63 -1.91
C LEU A 193 -6.50 -14.46 -3.32
N LEU A 194 -5.92 -13.29 -3.62
CA LEU A 194 -5.37 -12.97 -4.94
C LEU A 194 -4.17 -13.86 -5.31
N ALA A 195 -3.40 -14.29 -4.31
CA ALA A 195 -2.16 -15.03 -4.50
C ALA A 195 -2.26 -16.50 -4.01
N GLU A 196 -3.43 -17.13 -4.06
CA GLU A 196 -3.60 -18.52 -3.63
C GLU A 196 -2.67 -19.46 -4.41
N GLY A 197 -1.77 -20.18 -3.68
CA GLY A 197 -0.75 -21.03 -4.29
C GLY A 197 0.50 -20.31 -4.80
N HIS A 198 0.56 -18.99 -4.69
CA HIS A 198 1.68 -18.16 -5.11
C HIS A 198 2.52 -17.71 -3.88
N PRO A 199 3.84 -17.45 -4.00
CA PRO A 199 4.68 -16.97 -2.90
C PRO A 199 4.22 -15.64 -2.27
N TYR A 200 3.41 -14.83 -2.95
CA TYR A 200 2.85 -13.60 -2.40
C TYR A 200 1.73 -13.83 -1.38
N ARG A 201 1.24 -15.07 -1.26
CA ARG A 201 0.05 -15.37 -0.44
C ARG A 201 0.19 -14.98 1.03
N HIS A 202 1.34 -15.27 1.64
CA HIS A 202 1.51 -15.04 3.07
C HIS A 202 1.85 -13.58 3.40
N PHE A 203 1.46 -13.14 4.57
CA PHE A 203 1.82 -11.82 5.09
C PHE A 203 3.35 -11.65 5.15
N ASN A 204 3.86 -10.43 4.93
CA ASN A 204 5.30 -10.18 4.88
C ASN A 204 6.01 -10.53 6.20
N GLY A 205 5.33 -10.35 7.35
CA GLY A 205 5.79 -10.81 8.65
C GLY A 205 5.58 -12.31 8.91
N GLY A 206 5.10 -13.04 7.91
CA GLY A 206 4.93 -14.49 7.95
C GLY A 206 3.61 -14.99 8.47
N THR A 207 3.61 -16.27 8.82
CA THR A 207 2.48 -16.99 9.40
C THR A 207 2.80 -17.43 10.82
N GLU A 208 1.79 -17.74 11.61
CA GLU A 208 2.00 -18.18 12.98
C GLU A 208 2.80 -19.47 13.06
N GLU A 209 2.45 -20.45 12.22
CA GLU A 209 3.16 -21.74 12.15
C GLU A 209 4.59 -21.53 11.59
N GLY A 210 4.73 -20.74 10.51
CA GLY A 210 6.01 -20.44 9.90
C GLY A 210 7.00 -19.79 10.86
N VAL A 211 6.60 -18.68 11.50
CA VAL A 211 7.46 -17.98 12.48
C VAL A 211 7.76 -18.89 13.68
N THR A 212 6.78 -19.70 14.14
CA THR A 212 7.02 -20.65 15.24
C THR A 212 8.09 -21.68 14.88
N ALA A 213 8.15 -22.13 13.63
CA ALA A 213 9.12 -23.13 13.17
C ALA A 213 10.54 -22.57 12.93
N VAL A 214 10.71 -21.25 12.80
CA VAL A 214 12.02 -20.62 12.58
C VAL A 214 12.96 -20.84 13.76
N THR A 215 14.19 -21.28 13.47
CA THR A 215 15.30 -21.42 14.44
C THR A 215 16.35 -20.33 14.23
N LEU A 216 17.24 -20.14 15.20
CA LEU A 216 18.35 -19.18 15.06
C LEU A 216 19.33 -19.62 13.95
N ASP A 217 19.49 -20.93 13.71
CA ASP A 217 20.32 -21.43 12.63
C ASP A 217 19.69 -21.15 11.26
N ASP A 218 18.36 -21.17 11.14
CA ASP A 218 17.68 -20.71 9.95
C ASP A 218 17.98 -19.24 9.65
N VAL A 219 17.94 -18.39 10.68
CA VAL A 219 18.27 -16.97 10.55
C VAL A 219 19.71 -16.78 10.08
N ARG A 220 20.68 -17.51 10.66
CA ARG A 220 22.09 -17.46 10.26
C ARG A 220 22.29 -17.91 8.80
N ALA A 221 21.64 -18.98 8.41
CA ALA A 221 21.72 -19.51 7.04
C ALA A 221 21.04 -18.54 6.04
N HIS A 222 19.88 -18.03 6.39
CA HIS A 222 19.12 -17.10 5.55
C HIS A 222 19.88 -15.80 5.33
N TRP A 223 20.45 -15.20 6.39
CA TRP A 223 21.31 -14.03 6.27
C TRP A 223 22.40 -14.21 5.22
N LYS A 224 23.17 -15.31 5.28
CA LYS A 224 24.23 -15.60 4.30
C LYS A 224 23.72 -15.76 2.87
N ASN A 225 22.48 -16.24 2.72
CA ASN A 225 21.90 -16.58 1.42
C ASN A 225 21.21 -15.43 0.72
N VAL A 226 20.71 -14.42 1.46
CA VAL A 226 19.86 -13.38 0.85
C VAL A 226 20.36 -11.95 1.07
N PHE A 227 21.17 -11.69 2.11
CA PHE A 227 21.80 -10.37 2.30
C PHE A 227 23.19 -10.35 1.64
N THR A 228 23.20 -10.28 0.30
CA THR A 228 24.38 -10.50 -0.53
C THR A 228 24.60 -9.33 -1.50
N GLN A 229 25.83 -9.20 -2.02
CA GLN A 229 26.20 -8.11 -2.92
C GLN A 229 25.39 -8.11 -4.21
N ASP A 230 25.09 -9.28 -4.79
CA ASP A 230 24.34 -9.44 -6.05
C ASP A 230 22.86 -9.01 -5.92
N ARG A 231 22.37 -8.82 -4.69
CA ARG A 231 21.02 -8.37 -4.40
C ARG A 231 20.94 -6.93 -3.89
N LEU A 232 22.07 -6.26 -3.65
CA LEU A 232 22.16 -4.99 -2.95
C LEU A 232 22.18 -3.79 -3.90
N ILE A 233 21.33 -2.80 -3.61
CA ILE A 233 21.40 -1.43 -4.12
C ILE A 233 21.74 -0.52 -2.96
N ILE A 234 22.71 0.37 -3.13
CA ILE A 234 23.20 1.28 -2.10
C ILE A 234 22.79 2.70 -2.45
N GLY A 235 21.96 3.29 -1.63
CA GLY A 235 21.51 4.68 -1.76
C GLY A 235 22.12 5.59 -0.70
N LEU A 236 22.58 6.76 -1.10
CA LEU A 236 23.11 7.80 -0.22
C LEU A 236 22.57 9.16 -0.64
N ALA A 237 22.12 9.97 0.32
CA ALA A 237 21.65 11.33 0.03
C ALA A 237 21.99 12.32 1.16
N GLY A 238 22.05 13.60 0.83
CA GLY A 238 22.36 14.66 1.77
C GLY A 238 23.84 15.07 1.73
N GLY A 239 24.47 15.20 2.90
CA GLY A 239 25.88 15.60 3.03
C GLY A 239 26.87 14.52 2.62
N VAL A 240 26.77 14.02 1.41
CA VAL A 240 27.58 12.94 0.85
C VAL A 240 28.41 13.42 -0.35
N ASP A 241 29.52 12.73 -0.59
CA ASP A 241 30.35 12.87 -1.78
C ASP A 241 30.70 11.49 -2.35
N ASP A 242 31.35 11.47 -3.52
CA ASP A 242 31.72 10.22 -4.20
C ASP A 242 32.72 9.39 -3.39
N ALA A 243 33.61 10.02 -2.64
CA ALA A 243 34.60 9.32 -1.80
C ALA A 243 33.88 8.52 -0.69
N LEU A 244 32.92 9.15 0.00
CA LEU A 244 32.10 8.48 1.01
C LEU A 244 31.25 7.35 0.38
N ALA A 245 30.67 7.59 -0.80
CA ALA A 245 29.89 6.57 -1.49
C ALA A 245 30.73 5.34 -1.82
N GLN A 246 31.96 5.53 -2.30
CA GLN A 246 32.89 4.42 -2.55
C GLN A 246 33.36 3.74 -1.25
N GLN A 247 33.57 4.48 -0.18
CA GLN A 247 33.90 3.93 1.13
C GLN A 247 32.80 2.99 1.63
N VAL A 248 31.52 3.42 1.58
CA VAL A 248 30.37 2.59 1.96
C VAL A 248 30.30 1.34 1.09
N LYS A 249 30.43 1.46 -0.23
CA LYS A 249 30.44 0.33 -1.16
C LYS A 249 31.58 -0.64 -0.84
N THR A 250 32.78 -0.14 -0.61
CA THR A 250 33.94 -0.96 -0.24
C THR A 250 33.73 -1.71 1.08
N THR A 251 33.18 -1.05 2.09
CA THR A 251 32.86 -1.68 3.37
C THR A 251 31.85 -2.82 3.20
N LEU A 252 30.76 -2.57 2.45
CA LEU A 252 29.72 -3.57 2.19
C LEU A 252 30.15 -4.68 1.22
N SER A 253 31.28 -4.55 0.54
CA SER A 253 31.84 -5.64 -0.28
C SER A 253 32.32 -6.84 0.55
N ALA A 254 32.35 -6.72 1.88
CA ALA A 254 32.56 -7.84 2.79
C ALA A 254 31.31 -8.75 2.94
N LEU A 255 30.14 -8.35 2.45
CA LEU A 255 28.99 -9.25 2.32
C LEU A 255 29.31 -10.40 1.34
N PRO A 256 28.68 -11.58 1.47
CA PRO A 256 28.81 -12.65 0.48
C PRO A 256 28.54 -12.14 -0.93
N ALA A 257 29.39 -12.48 -1.89
CA ALA A 257 29.29 -11.99 -3.27
C ALA A 257 27.96 -12.41 -3.93
N LYS A 258 27.56 -13.65 -3.69
CA LYS A 258 26.31 -14.24 -4.19
C LYS A 258 25.65 -15.12 -3.13
N GLY A 259 24.33 -15.10 -3.13
CA GLY A 259 23.53 -15.99 -2.32
C GLY A 259 22.88 -17.11 -3.13
N MET A 260 21.88 -17.73 -2.52
CA MET A 260 21.04 -18.71 -3.20
C MET A 260 20.25 -18.05 -4.33
N ALA A 261 20.26 -18.64 -5.52
CA ALA A 261 19.46 -18.13 -6.63
C ALA A 261 17.97 -18.19 -6.28
N ARG A 262 17.26 -17.06 -6.50
CA ARG A 262 15.80 -17.06 -6.39
C ARG A 262 15.21 -17.79 -7.59
N ALA A 263 14.32 -18.75 -7.34
CA ALA A 263 13.49 -19.31 -8.40
C ALA A 263 12.61 -18.23 -9.02
N PRO A 264 12.36 -18.26 -10.34
CA PRO A 264 11.36 -17.38 -10.96
C PRO A 264 10.02 -17.51 -10.24
N LEU A 265 9.35 -16.39 -10.02
CA LEU A 265 8.00 -16.42 -9.45
C LEU A 265 7.04 -17.05 -10.48
N PRO A 266 6.08 -17.85 -10.02
CA PRO A 266 5.09 -18.42 -10.92
C PRO A 266 4.13 -17.36 -11.45
N THR A 267 3.34 -17.71 -12.46
CA THR A 267 2.21 -16.91 -12.92
C THR A 267 1.20 -16.76 -11.79
N ALA A 268 0.71 -15.54 -11.56
CA ALA A 268 -0.31 -15.29 -10.53
C ALA A 268 -1.65 -15.93 -10.92
N PRO A 269 -2.41 -16.47 -9.95
CA PRO A 269 -3.65 -17.21 -10.22
C PRO A 269 -4.79 -16.34 -10.78
N GLY A 270 -4.81 -15.03 -10.49
CA GLY A 270 -5.83 -14.08 -10.96
C GLY A 270 -7.27 -14.54 -10.70
N PRO A 271 -7.70 -14.74 -9.44
CA PRO A 271 -9.08 -15.10 -9.15
C PRO A 271 -10.05 -14.01 -9.59
N MET A 272 -11.31 -14.36 -9.84
CA MET A 272 -12.35 -13.46 -10.32
C MET A 272 -13.64 -13.65 -9.53
N GLY A 273 -14.20 -12.56 -9.00
CA GLY A 273 -15.50 -12.55 -8.32
C GLY A 273 -15.55 -13.36 -7.03
N GLN A 274 -14.41 -13.72 -6.45
CA GLN A 274 -14.34 -14.49 -5.21
C GLN A 274 -14.49 -13.58 -3.98
N VAL A 275 -15.02 -14.15 -2.90
CA VAL A 275 -15.24 -13.44 -1.64
C VAL A 275 -14.66 -14.23 -0.48
N ILE A 276 -13.89 -13.54 0.36
CA ILE A 276 -13.47 -14.05 1.68
C ILE A 276 -14.02 -13.12 2.76
N ILE A 277 -14.73 -13.69 3.74
CA ILE A 277 -15.26 -12.94 4.88
C ILE A 277 -14.61 -13.48 6.14
N VAL A 278 -13.82 -12.64 6.78
CA VAL A 278 -13.17 -12.96 8.04
C VAL A 278 -14.12 -12.62 9.18
N LYS A 279 -14.54 -13.64 9.92
CA LYS A 279 -15.39 -13.50 11.11
C LYS A 279 -14.52 -13.06 12.29
N ARG A 280 -14.84 -11.89 12.84
CA ARG A 280 -14.17 -11.31 13.99
C ARG A 280 -15.14 -10.48 14.80
N ASP A 281 -15.01 -10.50 16.15
CA ASP A 281 -15.82 -9.64 17.01
C ASP A 281 -15.37 -8.16 16.86
N THR A 282 -16.14 -7.40 16.10
CA THR A 282 -15.89 -6.00 15.78
C THR A 282 -17.20 -5.24 15.59
N ALA A 283 -17.21 -3.94 15.86
CA ALA A 283 -18.41 -3.11 15.77
C ALA A 283 -18.81 -2.71 14.32
N SER A 284 -17.90 -2.90 13.36
CA SER A 284 -18.05 -2.42 11.99
C SER A 284 -17.58 -3.47 10.98
N THR A 285 -17.80 -3.20 9.70
CA THR A 285 -17.25 -4.02 8.61
C THR A 285 -16.18 -3.22 7.88
N ALA A 286 -14.95 -3.74 7.85
CA ALA A 286 -13.89 -3.27 6.96
C ALA A 286 -13.88 -4.10 5.68
N GLY A 287 -13.47 -3.48 4.55
CA GLY A 287 -13.38 -4.17 3.28
C GLY A 287 -12.15 -3.78 2.47
N ASN A 288 -11.61 -4.74 1.74
CA ASN A 288 -10.57 -4.51 0.75
C ASN A 288 -10.88 -5.33 -0.50
N PHE A 289 -10.86 -4.70 -1.67
CA PHE A 289 -11.29 -5.31 -2.90
C PHE A 289 -10.22 -5.11 -3.97
N GLY A 290 -10.10 -6.02 -4.93
CA GLY A 290 -9.10 -5.82 -5.96
C GLY A 290 -8.89 -7.01 -6.86
N PHE A 291 -7.91 -6.85 -7.73
CA PHE A 291 -7.52 -7.86 -8.70
C PHE A 291 -6.05 -7.68 -9.08
N THR A 292 -5.41 -8.76 -9.49
CA THR A 292 -4.04 -8.74 -9.97
C THR A 292 -3.97 -8.17 -11.38
N THR A 293 -2.99 -7.31 -11.65
CA THR A 293 -2.83 -6.61 -12.92
C THR A 293 -1.44 -6.79 -13.53
N THR A 294 -1.34 -6.62 -14.86
CA THR A 294 -0.06 -6.51 -15.57
C THR A 294 0.47 -5.08 -15.63
N ALA A 295 -0.33 -4.09 -15.24
CA ALA A 295 0.09 -2.69 -15.24
C ALA A 295 1.13 -2.43 -14.14
N ARG A 296 2.29 -1.87 -14.52
CA ARG A 296 3.40 -1.51 -13.62
C ARG A 296 4.01 -0.18 -14.07
N ARG A 297 4.85 0.41 -13.25
CA ARG A 297 5.49 1.71 -13.53
C ARG A 297 6.30 1.73 -14.85
N ASP A 298 6.80 0.58 -15.31
CA ASP A 298 7.48 0.42 -16.60
C ASP A 298 6.51 0.18 -17.79
N SER A 299 5.20 0.08 -17.54
CA SER A 299 4.19 -0.04 -18.60
C SER A 299 3.85 1.33 -19.21
N ALA A 300 3.63 1.37 -20.51
CA ALA A 300 3.47 2.60 -21.27
C ALA A 300 2.33 3.52 -20.78
N ASP A 301 1.24 2.97 -20.30
CA ASP A 301 0.04 3.67 -19.84
C ASP A 301 -0.23 3.55 -18.32
N PHE A 302 0.78 3.08 -17.56
CA PHE A 302 0.63 3.00 -16.10
C PHE A 302 0.40 4.39 -15.47
N VAL A 303 1.06 5.42 -15.97
CA VAL A 303 0.89 6.79 -15.48
C VAL A 303 -0.55 7.27 -15.65
N ASP A 304 -1.19 6.95 -16.77
CA ASP A 304 -2.59 7.28 -17.03
C ASP A 304 -3.52 6.55 -16.05
N LEU A 305 -3.26 5.26 -15.81
CA LEU A 305 -4.00 4.45 -14.84
C LEU A 305 -3.83 5.00 -13.41
N PHE A 306 -2.60 5.37 -13.04
CA PHE A 306 -2.30 6.00 -11.75
C PHE A 306 -3.09 7.30 -11.55
N ILE A 307 -3.10 8.20 -12.56
CA ILE A 307 -3.83 9.46 -12.50
C ILE A 307 -5.35 9.22 -12.44
N ALA A 308 -5.86 8.29 -13.24
CA ALA A 308 -7.29 7.98 -13.28
C ALA A 308 -7.80 7.37 -11.96
N LEU A 309 -7.04 6.47 -11.34
CA LEU A 309 -7.42 5.90 -10.04
C LEU A 309 -7.18 6.88 -8.88
N SER A 310 -6.21 7.80 -9.01
CA SER A 310 -6.08 8.91 -8.07
C SER A 310 -7.28 9.86 -8.11
N TYR A 311 -7.79 10.20 -9.32
CA TYR A 311 -9.05 10.91 -9.45
C TYR A 311 -10.23 10.17 -8.79
N LEU A 312 -10.30 8.86 -8.95
CA LEU A 312 -11.36 8.06 -8.33
C LEU A 312 -11.25 8.06 -6.79
N GLY A 313 -10.04 7.90 -6.23
CA GLY A 313 -9.90 7.80 -4.78
C GLY A 313 -8.47 7.86 -4.27
N GLU A 314 -7.76 8.99 -4.39
CA GLU A 314 -6.43 9.15 -3.79
C GLU A 314 -6.49 9.06 -2.26
N HIS A 315 -5.45 8.49 -1.67
CA HIS A 315 -5.38 8.23 -0.24
C HIS A 315 -5.53 9.49 0.61
N ARG A 316 -6.61 9.54 1.41
CA ARG A 316 -6.94 10.64 2.32
C ARG A 316 -7.05 12.02 1.66
N GLN A 317 -7.38 12.05 0.37
CA GLN A 317 -7.54 13.29 -0.37
C GLN A 317 -9.00 13.56 -0.67
N GLU A 318 -9.45 14.78 -0.36
CA GLU A 318 -10.85 15.19 -0.46
C GLU A 318 -11.36 15.31 -1.90
N HIS A 319 -10.46 15.49 -2.89
CA HIS A 319 -10.83 15.55 -4.30
C HIS A 319 -11.27 14.18 -4.87
N GLY A 320 -10.92 13.07 -4.22
CA GLY A 320 -11.26 11.74 -4.68
C GLY A 320 -12.77 11.51 -4.72
N VAL A 321 -13.28 10.99 -5.86
CA VAL A 321 -14.71 10.73 -6.04
C VAL A 321 -15.26 9.83 -4.94
N LEU A 322 -14.56 8.72 -4.61
CA LEU A 322 -15.00 7.81 -3.55
C LEU A 322 -15.03 8.46 -2.18
N PHE A 323 -14.06 9.34 -1.89
CA PHE A 323 -14.01 10.06 -0.63
C PHE A 323 -15.19 11.03 -0.53
N HIS A 324 -15.39 11.88 -1.55
CA HIS A 324 -16.47 12.85 -1.57
C HIS A 324 -17.85 12.18 -1.55
N GLU A 325 -18.07 11.18 -2.39
CA GLU A 325 -19.38 10.56 -2.56
C GLU A 325 -19.78 9.66 -1.40
N LEU A 326 -18.88 8.84 -0.87
CA LEU A 326 -19.22 7.87 0.18
C LEU A 326 -19.07 8.45 1.58
N ARG A 327 -18.05 9.32 1.81
CA ARG A 327 -17.84 9.97 3.09
C ARG A 327 -18.64 11.27 3.23
N ASP A 328 -18.36 12.28 2.39
CA ASP A 328 -18.88 13.62 2.65
C ASP A 328 -20.38 13.73 2.39
N ARG A 329 -20.86 13.23 1.26
CA ARG A 329 -22.29 13.29 0.91
C ARG A 329 -23.12 12.28 1.71
N ARG A 330 -22.61 11.07 1.97
CA ARG A 330 -23.37 9.96 2.57
C ARG A 330 -23.01 9.65 4.02
N GLY A 331 -21.87 10.09 4.51
CA GLY A 331 -21.45 9.87 5.90
C GLY A 331 -21.18 8.40 6.23
N LEU A 332 -20.76 7.58 5.25
CA LEU A 332 -20.64 6.16 5.44
C LEU A 332 -19.44 5.77 6.30
N ASN A 333 -18.29 6.42 6.10
CA ASN A 333 -17.05 6.10 6.77
C ASN A 333 -16.05 7.26 6.73
N TYR A 334 -14.82 7.04 7.20
CA TYR A 334 -13.75 8.05 7.17
C TYR A 334 -13.02 8.17 5.83
N GLY A 335 -13.35 7.33 4.85
CA GLY A 335 -12.78 7.38 3.52
C GLY A 335 -12.88 6.05 2.79
N THR A 336 -12.85 6.13 1.47
CA THR A 336 -12.77 4.99 0.56
C THR A 336 -11.79 5.37 -0.53
N TYR A 337 -10.85 4.48 -0.84
CA TYR A 337 -9.71 4.82 -1.68
C TYR A 337 -9.47 3.80 -2.78
N SER A 338 -8.75 4.19 -3.83
CA SER A 338 -8.33 3.33 -4.93
C SER A 338 -6.84 3.48 -5.23
N TYR A 339 -6.20 2.40 -5.61
CA TYR A 339 -4.77 2.35 -5.86
C TYR A 339 -4.46 1.59 -7.16
N ALA A 340 -3.60 2.16 -8.00
CA ALA A 340 -3.15 1.56 -9.25
C ALA A 340 -2.04 0.51 -9.06
N GLN A 341 -1.47 0.44 -7.87
CA GLN A 341 -0.43 -0.50 -7.47
C GLN A 341 -0.56 -0.78 -5.99
N HIS A 342 0.14 -1.79 -5.51
CA HIS A 342 0.16 -2.08 -4.08
C HIS A 342 0.47 -0.81 -3.27
N PHE A 343 -0.37 -0.52 -2.28
CA PHE A 343 -0.23 0.61 -1.39
C PHE A 343 -0.10 0.13 0.06
N ARG A 344 0.94 0.59 0.72
CA ARG A 344 1.14 0.34 2.15
C ARG A 344 1.04 1.64 2.93
N GLN A 345 0.12 1.67 3.88
CA GLN A 345 -0.02 2.79 4.79
C GLN A 345 1.00 2.69 5.91
N ASP A 346 1.55 3.84 6.32
CA ASP A 346 2.37 3.97 7.52
C ASP A 346 1.78 5.08 8.41
N GLY A 347 1.20 4.66 9.53
CA GLY A 347 0.57 5.58 10.48
C GLY A 347 -0.45 6.52 9.83
N PHE A 348 -0.22 7.82 9.97
CA PHE A 348 -1.08 8.87 9.41
C PHE A 348 -0.57 9.45 8.08
N GLU A 349 0.51 8.90 7.52
CA GLU A 349 1.05 9.40 6.26
C GLU A 349 0.05 9.23 5.11
N SER A 350 -0.07 10.26 4.28
CA SER A 350 -0.84 10.27 3.04
C SER A 350 0.05 10.17 1.79
N ILE A 351 1.36 9.99 1.97
CA ILE A 351 2.35 9.95 0.90
C ILE A 351 2.69 8.49 0.60
N PRO A 352 2.71 8.07 -0.68
CA PRO A 352 3.13 6.73 -1.06
C PRO A 352 4.56 6.42 -0.58
N ARG A 353 4.76 5.24 -0.02
CA ARG A 353 6.09 4.76 0.37
C ARG A 353 6.89 4.32 -0.85
N ALA A 354 8.18 4.59 -0.84
CA ALA A 354 9.10 4.06 -1.82
C ALA A 354 9.63 2.67 -1.41
N ASN A 355 10.10 1.91 -2.38
CA ASN A 355 10.75 0.61 -2.26
C ASN A 355 9.84 -0.54 -1.79
N ILE A 356 8.54 -0.44 -2.11
CA ILE A 356 7.56 -1.53 -1.98
C ILE A 356 7.18 -2.10 -3.35
N LEU A 357 8.18 -2.31 -4.18
CA LEU A 357 8.02 -2.74 -5.57
C LEU A 357 7.71 -4.24 -5.65
N ARG A 358 6.86 -4.61 -6.60
CA ARG A 358 6.48 -5.99 -6.85
C ARG A 358 6.51 -6.29 -8.35
N SER A 359 6.99 -7.46 -8.73
CA SER A 359 6.89 -7.97 -10.10
C SER A 359 5.45 -8.17 -10.54
N GLN A 360 4.57 -8.50 -9.58
CA GLN A 360 3.14 -8.67 -9.76
C GLN A 360 2.43 -7.57 -8.97
N GLN A 361 1.64 -6.75 -9.65
CA GLN A 361 0.89 -5.65 -9.04
C GLN A 361 -0.60 -5.96 -8.91
N ASP A 362 -1.25 -5.23 -8.02
CA ASP A 362 -2.69 -5.32 -7.78
C ASP A 362 -3.31 -3.93 -7.83
N VAL A 363 -4.46 -3.82 -8.50
CA VAL A 363 -5.36 -2.68 -8.35
C VAL A 363 -6.27 -2.97 -7.17
N THR A 364 -6.31 -2.05 -6.19
CA THR A 364 -7.09 -2.27 -4.99
C THR A 364 -7.98 -1.09 -4.63
N PHE A 365 -9.09 -1.41 -3.94
CA PHE A 365 -10.06 -0.47 -3.39
C PHE A 365 -10.19 -0.74 -1.90
N TRP A 366 -9.92 0.27 -1.08
CA TRP A 366 -9.97 0.13 0.36
C TRP A 366 -11.22 0.82 0.91
N LEU A 367 -12.16 0.03 1.40
CA LEU A 367 -13.35 0.46 2.13
C LEU A 367 -12.99 0.50 3.63
N ARG A 368 -12.77 1.68 4.17
CA ARG A 368 -12.60 1.86 5.61
C ARG A 368 -13.89 1.47 6.36
N PRO A 369 -13.80 1.12 7.66
CA PRO A 369 -14.91 0.57 8.41
C PRO A 369 -16.22 1.34 8.24
N VAL A 370 -17.28 0.59 7.93
CA VAL A 370 -18.67 1.06 7.83
C VAL A 370 -19.55 0.29 8.81
N PRO A 371 -20.72 0.83 9.24
CA PRO A 371 -21.71 0.03 9.94
C PRO A 371 -22.07 -1.23 9.13
N ALA A 372 -22.14 -2.40 9.78
CA ALA A 372 -22.32 -3.68 9.10
C ALA A 372 -23.51 -3.70 8.12
N LYS A 373 -24.63 -3.07 8.49
CA LYS A 373 -25.82 -2.93 7.63
C LYS A 373 -25.58 -2.17 6.31
N ASN A 374 -24.53 -1.36 6.24
CA ASN A 374 -24.18 -0.55 5.06
C ASN A 374 -23.07 -1.16 4.21
N ALA A 375 -22.50 -2.31 4.59
CA ALA A 375 -21.35 -2.90 3.92
C ALA A 375 -21.62 -3.20 2.43
N VAL A 376 -22.75 -3.84 2.12
CA VAL A 376 -23.15 -4.16 0.74
C VAL A 376 -23.42 -2.89 -0.08
N TYR A 377 -24.10 -1.91 0.50
CA TYR A 377 -24.34 -0.63 -0.15
C TYR A 377 -23.02 0.09 -0.47
N ALA A 378 -22.10 0.17 0.49
CA ALA A 378 -20.81 0.82 0.29
C ALA A 378 -19.97 0.12 -0.80
N THR A 379 -19.99 -1.21 -0.85
CA THR A 379 -19.35 -1.99 -1.93
C THR A 379 -19.96 -1.65 -3.29
N ARG A 380 -21.29 -1.62 -3.40
CA ARG A 380 -21.99 -1.20 -4.62
C ARG A 380 -21.66 0.23 -5.03
N GLY A 381 -21.51 1.12 -4.05
CA GLY A 381 -21.07 2.49 -4.30
C GLY A 381 -19.70 2.58 -4.97
N ILE A 382 -18.72 1.79 -4.52
CA ILE A 382 -17.41 1.71 -5.17
C ILE A 382 -17.56 1.27 -6.63
N LEU A 383 -18.32 0.20 -6.89
CA LEU A 383 -18.53 -0.31 -8.25
C LEU A 383 -19.31 0.68 -9.14
N TYR A 384 -20.28 1.38 -8.56
CA TYR A 384 -21.06 2.39 -9.27
C TYR A 384 -20.19 3.53 -9.79
N PHE A 385 -19.36 4.11 -8.93
CA PHE A 385 -18.49 5.22 -9.33
C PHE A 385 -17.34 4.76 -10.24
N LEU A 386 -16.84 3.55 -10.03
CA LEU A 386 -15.85 2.93 -10.92
C LEU A 386 -16.44 2.71 -12.31
N GLU A 387 -17.67 2.17 -12.42
CA GLU A 387 -18.34 1.96 -13.71
C GLU A 387 -18.68 3.29 -14.39
N ARG A 388 -19.04 4.33 -13.66
CA ARG A 388 -19.20 5.67 -14.23
C ARG A 388 -17.92 6.15 -14.89
N LEU A 389 -16.76 5.96 -14.24
CA LEU A 389 -15.45 6.32 -14.81
C LEU A 389 -15.10 5.47 -16.03
N ARG A 390 -15.52 4.20 -16.06
CA ARG A 390 -15.35 3.31 -17.24
C ARG A 390 -16.26 3.69 -18.40
N SER A 391 -17.49 4.11 -18.11
CA SER A 391 -18.54 4.34 -19.11
C SER A 391 -18.50 5.74 -19.72
N ALA A 392 -18.03 6.73 -19.00
CA ALA A 392 -17.96 8.11 -19.45
C ALA A 392 -16.69 8.82 -18.94
N PRO A 393 -16.14 9.78 -19.69
CA PRO A 393 -15.06 10.61 -19.19
C PRO A 393 -15.46 11.37 -17.91
N PRO A 394 -14.53 11.58 -16.96
CA PRO A 394 -14.77 12.46 -15.82
C PRO A 394 -15.27 13.86 -16.23
N PRO A 395 -16.14 14.51 -15.44
CA PRO A 395 -16.45 15.92 -15.64
C PRO A 395 -15.16 16.74 -15.67
N PRO A 396 -14.97 17.63 -16.66
CA PRO A 396 -13.71 18.37 -16.82
C PRO A 396 -13.28 19.13 -15.56
N GLU A 397 -14.18 19.81 -14.88
CA GLU A 397 -13.89 20.58 -13.67
C GLU A 397 -13.35 19.71 -12.52
N ASN A 398 -13.98 18.56 -12.28
CA ASN A 398 -13.56 17.63 -11.23
C ASN A 398 -12.20 17.01 -11.58
N PHE A 399 -11.99 16.68 -12.85
CA PHE A 399 -10.72 16.14 -13.30
C PHE A 399 -9.57 17.15 -13.18
N GLU A 400 -9.83 18.43 -13.51
CA GLU A 400 -8.87 19.51 -13.33
C GLU A 400 -8.47 19.70 -11.86
N THR A 401 -9.41 19.56 -10.93
CA THR A 401 -9.14 19.62 -9.49
C THR A 401 -8.16 18.50 -9.07
N ALA A 402 -8.42 17.27 -9.46
CA ALA A 402 -7.53 16.14 -9.18
C ALA A 402 -6.15 16.30 -9.86
N ARG A 403 -6.13 16.77 -11.10
CA ARG A 403 -4.92 17.05 -11.87
C ARG A 403 -4.05 18.11 -11.18
N GLY A 404 -4.66 19.21 -10.76
CA GLY A 404 -3.99 20.29 -10.02
C GLY A 404 -3.42 19.80 -8.68
N PHE A 405 -4.18 18.99 -7.95
CA PHE A 405 -3.71 18.35 -6.72
C PHE A 405 -2.47 17.48 -6.96
N LEU A 406 -2.53 16.54 -7.90
CA LEU A 406 -1.42 15.63 -8.21
C LEU A 406 -0.17 16.38 -8.66
N MET A 407 -0.32 17.45 -9.44
CA MET A 407 0.79 18.33 -9.87
C MET A 407 1.53 18.92 -8.66
N GLY A 408 0.83 19.28 -7.60
CA GLY A 408 1.41 19.72 -6.33
C GLY A 408 1.96 18.55 -5.50
N ALA A 409 1.14 17.53 -5.28
CA ALA A 409 1.44 16.41 -4.40
C ALA A 409 2.72 15.65 -4.80
N THR A 410 2.91 15.38 -6.08
CA THR A 410 4.13 14.68 -6.58
C THR A 410 5.43 15.45 -6.31
N ARG A 411 5.36 16.77 -6.06
CA ARG A 411 6.51 17.56 -5.60
C ARG A 411 6.76 17.36 -4.10
N THR A 412 5.70 17.25 -3.31
CA THR A 412 5.82 17.05 -1.85
C THR A 412 6.30 15.65 -1.49
N TRP A 413 6.06 14.65 -2.34
CA TRP A 413 6.51 13.29 -2.11
C TRP A 413 8.03 13.13 -2.06
N VAL A 414 8.78 14.07 -2.62
CA VAL A 414 10.24 14.08 -2.65
C VAL A 414 10.87 15.24 -1.85
N MET A 415 10.17 15.82 -0.89
CA MET A 415 10.65 16.97 -0.12
C MET A 415 11.83 16.64 0.81
N THR A 416 11.97 15.40 1.26
CA THR A 416 13.11 14.99 2.09
C THR A 416 14.13 14.21 1.28
N ASP A 417 15.41 14.32 1.65
CA ASP A 417 16.48 13.59 0.97
C ASP A 417 16.24 12.08 0.99
N GLN A 418 15.70 11.56 2.10
CA GLN A 418 15.37 10.16 2.25
C GLN A 418 14.24 9.70 1.30
N ARG A 419 13.19 10.53 1.13
CA ARG A 419 12.10 10.24 0.18
C ARG A 419 12.60 10.33 -1.25
N LYS A 420 13.33 11.40 -1.58
CA LYS A 420 13.93 11.57 -2.90
C LYS A 420 14.83 10.38 -3.28
N LEU A 421 15.64 9.92 -2.33
CA LEU A 421 16.49 8.75 -2.51
C LEU A 421 15.68 7.46 -2.75
N GLY A 422 14.60 7.27 -1.99
CA GLY A 422 13.71 6.12 -2.17
C GLY A 422 13.11 6.07 -3.58
N TRP A 423 12.59 7.18 -4.09
CA TRP A 423 12.04 7.27 -5.45
C TRP A 423 13.11 7.07 -6.54
N ALA A 424 14.32 7.62 -6.35
CA ALA A 424 15.42 7.40 -7.29
C ALA A 424 15.85 5.91 -7.34
N ILE A 425 15.79 5.20 -6.23
CA ILE A 425 16.05 3.75 -6.20
C ILE A 425 14.89 2.99 -6.89
N ASP A 426 13.64 3.41 -6.70
CA ASP A 426 12.50 2.84 -7.42
C ASP A 426 12.65 2.97 -8.94
N ASP A 427 13.14 4.12 -9.40
CA ASP A 427 13.41 4.34 -10.83
C ASP A 427 14.48 3.37 -11.35
N VAL A 428 15.55 3.16 -10.60
CA VAL A 428 16.59 2.16 -10.96
C VAL A 428 16.00 0.75 -11.05
N ILE A 429 15.14 0.37 -10.10
CA ILE A 429 14.56 -0.99 -10.05
C ILE A 429 13.54 -1.20 -11.18
N ASN A 430 12.72 -0.18 -11.51
CA ASN A 430 11.75 -0.26 -12.60
C ASN A 430 12.37 -0.01 -13.99
N GLY A 431 13.61 0.50 -14.06
CA GLY A 431 14.19 0.95 -15.32
C GLY A 431 13.54 2.24 -15.86
N THR A 432 12.92 3.04 -15.00
CA THR A 432 12.33 4.34 -15.36
C THR A 432 13.36 5.46 -15.12
N PRO A 433 13.47 6.46 -16.00
CA PRO A 433 14.47 7.53 -15.80
C PRO A 433 14.08 8.55 -14.71
N ASP A 434 12.79 8.84 -14.56
CA ASP A 434 12.18 9.74 -13.56
C ASP A 434 10.66 9.52 -13.58
N PHE A 435 10.18 8.59 -12.80
CA PHE A 435 8.74 8.27 -12.77
C PHE A 435 7.88 9.48 -12.37
N LEU A 436 8.25 10.19 -11.31
CA LEU A 436 7.46 11.35 -10.85
C LEU A 436 7.55 12.54 -11.82
N GLY A 437 8.66 12.73 -12.52
CA GLY A 437 8.78 13.68 -13.62
C GLY A 437 7.88 13.29 -14.80
N GLY A 438 7.84 12.01 -15.12
CA GLY A 438 6.91 11.44 -16.12
C GLY A 438 5.45 11.69 -15.76
N VAL A 439 5.06 11.46 -14.50
CA VAL A 439 3.71 11.78 -14.01
C VAL A 439 3.40 13.27 -14.19
N ARG A 440 4.27 14.16 -13.75
CA ARG A 440 4.06 15.61 -13.90
C ARG A 440 3.93 16.03 -15.36
N LYS A 441 4.80 15.52 -16.24
CA LYS A 441 4.72 15.79 -17.68
C LYS A 441 3.41 15.30 -18.29
N ARG A 442 2.95 14.09 -17.90
CA ARG A 442 1.67 13.56 -18.38
C ARG A 442 0.49 14.35 -17.86
N LEU A 443 0.52 14.84 -16.61
CA LEU A 443 -0.50 15.71 -16.04
C LEU A 443 -0.72 17.01 -16.84
N GLU A 444 0.26 17.48 -17.61
CA GLU A 444 0.10 18.66 -18.48
C GLU A 444 -0.79 18.37 -19.71
N THR A 445 -0.90 17.13 -20.14
CA THR A 445 -1.52 16.74 -21.42
C THR A 445 -2.66 15.75 -21.31
N ILE A 446 -2.78 15.03 -20.19
CA ILE A 446 -3.83 14.00 -20.01
C ILE A 446 -5.22 14.63 -20.03
N THR A 447 -6.12 13.97 -20.75
CA THR A 447 -7.51 14.39 -20.86
C THR A 447 -8.45 13.48 -20.05
N PRO A 448 -9.67 13.93 -19.72
CA PRO A 448 -10.70 13.05 -19.14
C PRO A 448 -10.97 11.79 -19.98
N ALA A 449 -10.89 11.87 -21.30
CA ALA A 449 -11.05 10.73 -22.19
C ALA A 449 -9.92 9.70 -22.08
N ASP A 450 -8.67 10.14 -21.88
CA ASP A 450 -7.54 9.25 -21.63
C ASP A 450 -7.72 8.49 -20.31
N ALA A 451 -8.17 9.18 -19.26
CA ALA A 451 -8.45 8.55 -17.96
C ALA A 451 -9.55 7.48 -18.08
N GLN A 452 -10.61 7.74 -18.82
CA GLN A 452 -11.65 6.74 -19.12
C GLN A 452 -11.08 5.55 -19.90
N ALA A 453 -10.33 5.82 -20.96
CA ALA A 453 -9.80 4.79 -21.84
C ALA A 453 -8.89 3.80 -21.12
N VAL A 454 -7.98 4.30 -20.24
CA VAL A 454 -7.08 3.45 -19.47
C VAL A 454 -7.81 2.62 -18.43
N VAL A 455 -8.82 3.18 -17.74
CA VAL A 455 -9.63 2.42 -16.79
C VAL A 455 -10.43 1.33 -17.51
N ARG A 456 -11.01 1.61 -18.68
CA ARG A 456 -11.66 0.57 -19.51
C ARG A 456 -10.71 -0.56 -19.92
N LYS A 457 -9.45 -0.24 -20.17
CA LYS A 457 -8.44 -1.22 -20.59
C LYS A 457 -8.04 -2.17 -19.45
N TYR A 458 -7.81 -1.64 -18.25
CA TYR A 458 -7.20 -2.40 -17.16
C TYR A 458 -8.20 -2.87 -16.10
N VAL A 459 -9.35 -2.24 -15.98
CA VAL A 459 -10.31 -2.52 -14.91
C VAL A 459 -11.55 -3.17 -15.49
N ALA A 460 -11.68 -4.47 -15.28
CA ALA A 460 -12.90 -5.24 -15.52
C ALA A 460 -13.54 -5.53 -14.17
N LEU A 461 -14.83 -5.17 -13.98
CA LEU A 461 -15.51 -5.33 -12.69
C LEU A 461 -15.58 -6.78 -12.25
N GLU A 462 -15.70 -7.71 -13.17
CA GLU A 462 -15.70 -9.15 -12.95
C GLU A 462 -14.39 -9.70 -12.37
N ASN A 463 -13.28 -8.98 -12.56
CA ASN A 463 -11.98 -9.36 -12.00
C ASN A 463 -11.86 -9.02 -10.51
N ILE A 464 -12.75 -8.17 -9.98
CA ILE A 464 -12.68 -7.73 -8.59
C ILE A 464 -13.01 -8.88 -7.65
N ASN A 465 -12.15 -9.09 -6.67
CA ASN A 465 -12.33 -10.01 -5.56
C ASN A 465 -12.51 -9.20 -4.27
N TYR A 466 -13.10 -9.81 -3.26
CA TYR A 466 -13.58 -9.08 -2.10
C TYR A 466 -13.12 -9.75 -0.81
N ALA A 467 -12.51 -8.99 0.07
CA ALA A 467 -12.19 -9.42 1.43
C ALA A 467 -12.89 -8.50 2.43
N TYR A 468 -13.56 -9.09 3.40
CA TYR A 468 -14.24 -8.36 4.47
C TYR A 468 -13.80 -8.87 5.83
N VAL A 469 -13.85 -7.99 6.84
CA VAL A 469 -13.72 -8.33 8.25
C VAL A 469 -14.96 -7.80 8.96
N THR A 470 -15.72 -8.69 9.61
CA THR A 470 -16.99 -8.33 10.27
C THR A 470 -17.39 -9.37 11.32
N LYS A 471 -18.20 -8.96 12.30
CA LYS A 471 -18.82 -9.85 13.25
C LYS A 471 -19.93 -10.68 12.60
N ASP A 472 -20.74 -10.05 11.77
CA ASP A 472 -21.93 -10.64 11.15
C ASP A 472 -21.62 -11.32 9.82
N ALA A 473 -20.56 -12.16 9.80
CA ALA A 473 -20.03 -12.75 8.58
C ALA A 473 -21.05 -13.59 7.81
N ASP A 474 -21.85 -14.38 8.51
CA ASP A 474 -22.87 -15.24 7.89
C ASP A 474 -24.02 -14.42 7.29
N ALA A 475 -24.43 -13.34 7.98
CA ALA A 475 -25.44 -12.42 7.47
C ALA A 475 -24.94 -11.65 6.24
N LEU A 476 -23.67 -11.20 6.25
CA LEU A 476 -23.06 -10.56 5.09
C LEU A 476 -22.95 -11.53 3.91
N ALA A 477 -22.54 -12.77 4.13
CA ALA A 477 -22.47 -13.80 3.09
C ALA A 477 -23.87 -14.06 2.47
N ALA A 478 -24.92 -14.16 3.28
CA ALA A 478 -26.28 -14.30 2.81
C ALA A 478 -26.76 -13.10 1.99
N ALA A 479 -26.46 -11.88 2.45
CA ALA A 479 -26.82 -10.64 1.76
C ALA A 479 -26.11 -10.54 0.38
N LEU A 480 -24.82 -10.88 0.31
CA LEU A 480 -24.06 -10.90 -0.95
C LEU A 480 -24.60 -11.96 -1.93
N LYS A 481 -24.94 -13.16 -1.43
CA LYS A 481 -25.51 -14.26 -2.26
C LYS A 481 -26.89 -13.92 -2.80
N SER A 482 -27.71 -13.22 -2.02
CA SER A 482 -29.08 -12.91 -2.41
C SER A 482 -29.18 -11.94 -3.58
N GLY A 483 -28.16 -11.08 -3.77
CA GLY A 483 -28.19 -9.99 -4.73
C GLY A 483 -29.30 -8.94 -4.48
N ALA A 484 -30.05 -9.05 -3.38
CA ALA A 484 -31.17 -8.15 -3.05
C ALA A 484 -30.71 -6.69 -2.94
N PRO A 485 -31.58 -5.72 -3.24
CA PRO A 485 -31.26 -4.31 -3.04
C PRO A 485 -30.78 -4.00 -1.61
N SER A 486 -29.80 -3.13 -1.48
CA SER A 486 -29.22 -2.72 -0.20
C SER A 486 -29.41 -1.21 0.05
N PRO A 487 -30.63 -0.76 0.40
CA PRO A 487 -30.90 0.68 0.56
C PRO A 487 -30.16 1.25 1.78
N ILE A 488 -29.73 2.52 1.66
CA ILE A 488 -29.19 3.30 2.77
C ILE A 488 -30.29 4.14 3.44
N THR A 489 -30.14 4.39 4.72
CA THR A 489 -31.04 5.28 5.49
C THR A 489 -30.24 6.36 6.19
N TYR A 490 -30.80 7.58 6.26
CA TYR A 490 -30.18 8.75 6.86
C TYR A 490 -30.94 9.24 8.09
N ALA A 491 -30.22 9.78 9.06
CA ALA A 491 -30.81 10.43 10.21
C ALA A 491 -31.37 11.85 9.90
N SER A 492 -30.93 12.46 8.79
CA SER A 492 -31.35 13.79 8.34
C SER A 492 -31.79 13.76 6.88
N PRO A 493 -32.66 14.67 6.44
CA PRO A 493 -33.08 14.78 5.05
C PRO A 493 -31.88 14.95 4.11
N LYS A 494 -31.99 14.37 2.93
CA LYS A 494 -31.00 14.48 1.83
C LYS A 494 -31.70 15.06 0.60
N SER A 495 -30.88 15.54 -0.36
CA SER A 495 -31.43 16.07 -1.62
C SER A 495 -32.05 14.94 -2.45
N GLU A 496 -33.04 15.27 -3.27
CA GLU A 496 -33.66 14.31 -4.19
C GLU A 496 -32.66 13.71 -5.17
N GLU A 497 -31.68 14.49 -5.61
CA GLU A 497 -30.59 14.02 -6.47
C GLU A 497 -29.80 12.89 -5.81
N LEU A 498 -29.37 13.09 -4.54
CA LEU A 498 -28.65 12.08 -3.79
C LEU A 498 -29.49 10.81 -3.60
N LEU A 499 -30.77 10.95 -3.29
CA LEU A 499 -31.67 9.81 -3.10
C LEU A 499 -31.91 9.02 -4.41
N ARG A 500 -31.92 9.70 -5.57
CA ARG A 500 -31.98 9.02 -6.88
C ARG A 500 -30.69 8.21 -7.12
N ASP A 501 -29.52 8.79 -6.87
CA ASP A 501 -28.24 8.07 -6.95
C ASP A 501 -28.21 6.87 -5.98
N ASP A 502 -28.71 7.04 -4.76
CA ASP A 502 -28.78 5.98 -3.75
C ASP A 502 -29.66 4.81 -4.19
N SER A 503 -30.77 5.11 -4.85
CA SER A 503 -31.64 4.07 -5.45
C SER A 503 -30.89 3.27 -6.50
N ALA A 504 -30.15 3.95 -7.39
CA ALA A 504 -29.34 3.30 -8.41
C ALA A 504 -28.20 2.47 -7.78
N ILE A 505 -27.46 3.04 -6.82
CA ILE A 505 -26.39 2.34 -6.11
C ILE A 505 -26.91 1.08 -5.42
N SER A 506 -28.07 1.18 -4.75
CA SER A 506 -28.64 0.07 -3.97
C SER A 506 -28.91 -1.19 -4.79
N THR A 507 -29.02 -1.07 -6.09
CA THR A 507 -29.35 -2.16 -7.04
C THR A 507 -28.20 -2.54 -7.96
N VAL A 508 -27.02 -1.90 -7.88
CA VAL A 508 -25.84 -2.27 -8.68
C VAL A 508 -25.53 -3.76 -8.53
N PRO A 509 -25.47 -4.53 -9.62
CA PRO A 509 -25.09 -5.93 -9.55
C PRO A 509 -23.66 -6.09 -9.02
N LEU A 510 -23.45 -6.99 -8.07
CA LEU A 510 -22.11 -7.36 -7.64
C LEU A 510 -21.66 -8.55 -8.51
N PRO A 511 -20.53 -8.43 -9.22
CA PRO A 511 -20.03 -9.50 -10.09
C PRO A 511 -19.35 -10.61 -9.27
N LEU A 512 -20.11 -11.23 -8.37
CA LEU A 512 -19.66 -12.26 -7.44
C LEU A 512 -19.94 -13.66 -8.02
N VAL A 513 -19.12 -14.62 -7.62
CA VAL A 513 -19.39 -16.05 -7.81
C VAL A 513 -19.94 -16.60 -6.49
N ALA A 514 -21.26 -16.79 -6.41
CA ALA A 514 -21.97 -17.11 -5.18
C ALA A 514 -21.39 -18.34 -4.42
N ASP A 515 -20.95 -19.36 -5.16
CA ASP A 515 -20.35 -20.58 -4.60
C ASP A 515 -18.89 -20.39 -4.16
N GLN A 516 -18.30 -19.24 -4.46
CA GLN A 516 -16.94 -18.86 -4.07
C GLN A 516 -16.91 -17.86 -2.91
N ILE A 517 -18.00 -17.74 -2.16
CA ILE A 517 -18.06 -16.96 -0.91
C ILE A 517 -17.65 -17.87 0.23
N ARG A 518 -16.51 -17.56 0.85
CA ARG A 518 -15.94 -18.31 1.98
C ARG A 518 -15.99 -17.46 3.25
N VAL A 519 -16.46 -18.06 4.35
CA VAL A 519 -16.36 -17.47 5.70
C VAL A 519 -15.25 -18.21 6.44
N ILE A 520 -14.33 -17.47 7.05
CA ILE A 520 -13.22 -18.01 7.84
C ILE A 520 -13.14 -17.29 9.19
N ASP A 521 -12.60 -17.94 10.20
CA ASP A 521 -12.31 -17.30 11.49
C ASP A 521 -11.05 -16.44 11.40
N ALA A 522 -11.00 -15.32 12.14
CA ALA A 522 -9.84 -14.45 12.19
C ALA A 522 -8.57 -15.20 12.64
N ASN A 523 -8.69 -16.22 13.49
CA ASN A 523 -7.56 -17.03 13.94
C ASN A 523 -6.98 -17.93 12.83
N ASP A 524 -7.71 -18.16 11.75
CA ASP A 524 -7.21 -18.93 10.61
C ASP A 524 -6.45 -18.07 9.58
N VAL A 525 -6.61 -16.74 9.64
CA VAL A 525 -5.83 -15.81 8.82
C VAL A 525 -4.39 -15.81 9.33
N MET A 526 -3.42 -15.94 8.44
CA MET A 526 -1.98 -16.05 8.77
C MET A 526 -1.64 -17.23 9.69
N LYS A 527 -2.44 -18.29 9.74
CA LYS A 527 -2.12 -19.46 10.55
C LYS A 527 -1.02 -20.30 9.89
N ARG A 528 -1.18 -20.52 8.58
CA ARG A 528 -0.27 -21.29 7.71
C ARG A 528 0.22 -20.49 6.53
#